data_fa30d11affa1bd848ca579adff318392
#
_entry.id   fa30d11affa1bd848ca579adff318392
#
_cell.length_a   1.000
_cell.length_b   1.000
_cell.length_c   1.000
_cell.angle_alpha   90.00
_cell.angle_beta   90.00
_cell.angle_gamma   90.00
#
_symmetry.space_group_name_H-M   'P 1'
#
loop_
_entity.id
_entity.type
_entity.pdbx_description
1 polymer ?
#
loop_
_entity_poly.entity_id
_entity_poly.type
_entity_poly.pdbx_seq_one_letter_code
_entity_poly.pdbx_strand_id
1 'polypeptide(L)'
;VREDGVIGEDLLGQASGEPLTDPYRGRYPFLTCELGGGNQNTYHRRPLFIPEDLTALAICKLGSGANGLGYYMYHGGVNPTERDENGKLITYQESRESGYPNDCPVVSYDFGAPLGDCGQTRDSYFALADLHRFVDACGESLAVMRPAFPDEMPKDLNDTDTPRVA
;
A
#
# COMPACT_ATOMS: atom_id res chain seq x y z
N VAL A 1 -2.02 -2.40 -5.87
CA VAL A 1 -2.29 -3.66 -6.57
C VAL A 1 -1.05 -4.08 -7.30
N ARG A 2 -0.64 -5.29 -7.13
CA ARG A 2 0.53 -5.81 -7.81
C ARG A 2 0.19 -6.09 -9.27
N GLU A 3 1.08 -5.68 -10.12
CA GLU A 3 0.99 -5.95 -11.55
C GLU A 3 1.88 -7.13 -11.95
N ASP A 4 2.84 -7.45 -11.12
CA ASP A 4 3.79 -8.55 -11.32
C ASP A 4 3.38 -9.81 -10.54
N GLY A 5 3.64 -10.96 -11.10
CA GLY A 5 3.40 -12.26 -10.47
C GLY A 5 4.49 -12.67 -9.48
N VAL A 6 5.54 -11.89 -9.36
CA VAL A 6 6.75 -12.24 -8.60
C VAL A 6 6.81 -11.43 -7.32
N ILE A 7 6.74 -12.11 -6.18
CA ILE A 7 6.91 -11.48 -4.87
C ILE A 7 8.37 -11.07 -4.70
N GLY A 8 8.54 -9.84 -4.23
CA GLY A 8 9.87 -9.30 -3.99
C GLY A 8 10.58 -8.80 -5.24
N GLU A 9 9.97 -8.85 -6.41
CA GLU A 9 10.57 -8.28 -7.61
C GLU A 9 10.81 -6.78 -7.45
N ASP A 10 9.85 -6.09 -6.85
CA ASP A 10 9.98 -4.71 -6.43
C ASP A 10 11.02 -4.50 -5.31
N LEU A 11 11.27 -5.52 -4.51
CA LEU A 11 12.27 -5.53 -3.43
C LEU A 11 13.63 -6.00 -3.90
N LEU A 12 13.66 -6.87 -4.89
CA LEU A 12 14.86 -7.43 -5.47
C LEU A 12 15.32 -6.65 -6.72
N GLY A 13 14.48 -5.72 -7.23
CA GLY A 13 14.76 -4.85 -8.36
C GLY A 13 14.86 -5.54 -9.70
N GLN A 14 14.15 -6.62 -9.86
CA GLN A 14 14.19 -7.38 -11.09
C GLN A 14 13.15 -6.95 -12.13
N ALA A 15 12.32 -5.96 -11.84
CA ALA A 15 11.37 -5.41 -12.81
C ALA A 15 12.04 -4.89 -14.09
N SER A 16 13.35 -4.62 -14.04
CA SER A 16 14.15 -4.20 -15.20
C SER A 16 15.10 -5.28 -15.73
N GLY A 17 15.07 -6.49 -15.16
CA GLY A 17 16.00 -7.57 -15.52
C GLY A 17 17.41 -7.37 -14.99
N GLU A 18 17.68 -6.32 -14.21
CA GLU A 18 18.95 -6.11 -13.55
C GLU A 18 18.88 -6.56 -12.09
N PRO A 19 19.92 -7.27 -11.58
CA PRO A 19 19.96 -7.64 -10.18
C PRO A 19 19.97 -6.37 -9.32
N LEU A 20 19.01 -6.24 -8.40
CA LEU A 20 19.10 -5.21 -7.37
C LEU A 20 20.34 -5.44 -6.53
N THR A 21 21.29 -4.61 -6.75
CA THR A 21 22.32 -4.33 -5.77
C THR A 21 21.84 -3.21 -4.87
N ASP A 22 20.87 -3.48 -4.00
CA ASP A 22 20.65 -2.56 -2.89
C ASP A 22 21.82 -2.74 -1.91
N PRO A 23 22.77 -1.80 -1.89
CA PRO A 23 23.96 -1.91 -1.03
C PRO A 23 23.58 -1.79 0.44
N TYR A 24 22.35 -1.45 0.74
CA TYR A 24 21.83 -1.23 2.09
C TYR A 24 20.99 -2.39 2.61
N ARG A 25 20.63 -3.34 1.75
CA ARG A 25 19.85 -4.50 2.16
C ARG A 25 20.60 -5.33 3.21
N GLY A 26 19.93 -5.59 4.33
CA GLY A 26 20.53 -6.27 5.48
C GLY A 26 21.47 -5.39 6.33
N ARG A 27 21.71 -4.15 5.91
CA ARG A 27 22.46 -3.17 6.70
C ARG A 27 21.54 -2.21 7.46
N TYR A 28 20.37 -1.90 6.88
CA TYR A 28 19.35 -1.08 7.49
C TYR A 28 18.02 -1.81 7.52
N PRO A 29 17.12 -1.44 8.43
CA PRO A 29 15.76 -1.96 8.41
C PRO A 29 15.06 -1.66 7.08
N PHE A 30 14.28 -2.62 6.59
CA PHE A 30 13.40 -2.41 5.46
C PHE A 30 12.04 -1.92 5.97
N LEU A 31 11.69 -0.70 5.63
CA LEU A 31 10.43 -0.07 6.01
C LEU A 31 9.62 0.24 4.76
N THR A 32 8.33 -0.07 4.78
CA THR A 32 7.40 0.44 3.77
C THR A 32 6.85 1.79 4.24
N CYS A 33 6.61 2.73 3.34
CA CYS A 33 5.94 3.99 3.70
C CYS A 33 4.58 4.15 3.03
N GLU A 34 4.39 3.59 1.85
CA GLU A 34 3.16 3.71 1.09
C GLU A 34 2.60 2.33 0.70
N LEU A 35 2.52 1.44 1.69
CA LEU A 35 1.80 0.20 1.49
C LEU A 35 0.32 0.53 1.26
N GLY A 36 -0.28 0.04 0.19
CA GLY A 36 -1.65 0.38 -0.15
C GLY A 36 -2.64 0.03 0.96
N GLY A 37 -3.23 1.04 1.57
CA GLY A 37 -4.34 0.92 2.52
C GLY A 37 -5.69 1.18 1.83
N GLY A 38 -5.64 1.68 0.63
CA GLY A 38 -6.73 2.00 -0.26
C GLY A 38 -6.14 2.47 -1.57
N ASN A 39 -6.98 2.99 -2.45
CA ASN A 39 -6.50 3.58 -3.70
C ASN A 39 -7.34 4.79 -4.06
N GLN A 40 -6.73 5.70 -4.77
CA GLN A 40 -7.39 6.92 -5.19
C GLN A 40 -8.56 6.61 -6.13
N ASN A 41 -9.74 7.06 -5.76
CA ASN A 41 -10.89 7.06 -6.64
C ASN A 41 -10.85 8.28 -7.54
N THR A 42 -11.07 8.07 -8.83
CA THR A 42 -11.21 9.14 -9.80
C THR A 42 -12.62 9.15 -10.39
N TYR A 43 -12.96 10.19 -11.13
CA TYR A 43 -14.24 10.23 -11.82
C TYR A 43 -14.36 9.13 -12.89
N HIS A 44 -13.26 8.70 -13.47
CA HIS A 44 -13.21 7.65 -14.50
C HIS A 44 -12.92 6.27 -13.96
N ARG A 45 -12.24 6.19 -12.81
CA ARG A 45 -11.82 4.91 -12.25
C ARG A 45 -12.17 4.84 -10.77
N ARG A 46 -12.97 3.86 -10.43
CA ARG A 46 -13.38 3.56 -9.05
C ARG A 46 -12.99 2.13 -8.70
N PRO A 47 -11.72 1.89 -8.38
CA PRO A 47 -11.27 0.56 -8.02
C PRO A 47 -11.96 0.11 -6.74
N LEU A 48 -12.36 -1.14 -6.72
CA LEU A 48 -12.88 -1.79 -5.52
C LEU A 48 -11.77 -2.68 -4.95
N PHE A 49 -11.43 -2.44 -3.70
CA PHE A 49 -10.50 -3.27 -2.94
C PHE A 49 -11.28 -4.04 -1.90
N ILE A 50 -10.98 -5.32 -1.80
CA ILE A 50 -11.45 -6.15 -0.70
C ILE A 50 -10.39 -6.18 0.41
N PRO A 51 -10.76 -6.52 1.66
CA PRO A 51 -9.82 -6.56 2.78
C PRO A 51 -8.59 -7.42 2.51
N GLU A 52 -8.78 -8.51 1.79
CA GLU A 52 -7.73 -9.47 1.43
C GLU A 52 -6.65 -8.88 0.53
N ASP A 53 -6.98 -7.92 -0.33
CA ASP A 53 -5.98 -7.23 -1.16
C ASP A 53 -4.96 -6.49 -0.29
N LEU A 54 -5.42 -5.88 0.80
CA LEU A 54 -4.57 -5.11 1.69
C LEU A 54 -3.74 -6.03 2.60
N THR A 55 -4.39 -7.02 3.20
CA THR A 55 -3.70 -7.96 4.10
C THR A 55 -2.71 -8.84 3.35
N ALA A 56 -3.05 -9.32 2.16
CA ALA A 56 -2.12 -10.10 1.34
C ALA A 56 -0.87 -9.30 0.97
N LEU A 57 -1.03 -8.02 0.60
CA LEU A 57 0.10 -7.15 0.30
C LEU A 57 1.00 -6.96 1.54
N ALA A 58 0.42 -6.73 2.71
CA ALA A 58 1.15 -6.56 3.95
C ALA A 58 1.89 -7.84 4.35
N ILE A 59 1.23 -9.01 4.23
CA ILE A 59 1.85 -10.33 4.50
C ILE A 59 3.01 -10.57 3.55
N CYS A 60 2.85 -10.26 2.26
CA CYS A 60 3.93 -10.39 1.29
C CYS A 60 5.14 -9.53 1.66
N LYS A 61 4.93 -8.30 2.13
CA LYS A 61 6.03 -7.43 2.58
C LYS A 61 6.73 -7.98 3.83
N LEU A 62 5.97 -8.47 4.81
CA LEU A 62 6.53 -9.13 5.99
C LEU A 62 7.35 -10.37 5.61
N GLY A 63 6.80 -11.27 4.78
CA GLY A 63 7.50 -12.46 4.29
C GLY A 63 8.73 -12.12 3.44
N SER A 64 8.77 -10.94 2.84
CA SER A 64 9.94 -10.42 2.12
C SER A 64 10.95 -9.72 3.04
N GLY A 65 10.75 -9.74 4.34
CA GLY A 65 11.68 -9.22 5.33
C GLY A 65 11.47 -7.75 5.71
N ALA A 66 10.26 -7.22 5.50
CA ALA A 66 9.96 -5.88 6.00
C ALA A 66 9.96 -5.87 7.54
N ASN A 67 10.65 -4.89 8.10
CA ASN A 67 10.76 -4.66 9.55
C ASN A 67 9.71 -3.65 10.05
N GLY A 68 8.99 -3.01 9.15
CA GLY A 68 7.94 -2.08 9.50
C GLY A 68 6.98 -1.84 8.33
N LEU A 69 5.70 -1.72 8.65
CA LEU A 69 4.61 -1.49 7.71
C LEU A 69 4.08 -0.06 7.87
N GLY A 70 4.32 0.77 6.89
CA GLY A 70 3.69 2.08 6.76
C GLY A 70 2.66 2.05 5.64
N TYR A 71 1.48 2.56 5.90
CA TYR A 71 0.37 2.56 4.94
C TYR A 71 0.12 3.93 4.35
N TYR A 72 -0.30 3.94 3.08
CA TYR A 72 -0.87 5.11 2.43
C TYR A 72 -2.01 4.68 1.49
N MET A 73 -3.28 5.00 1.79
CA MET A 73 -3.76 5.73 2.99
C MET A 73 -4.29 4.72 4.00
N TYR A 74 -4.00 4.91 5.28
CA TYR A 74 -4.67 4.16 6.36
C TYR A 74 -5.91 4.91 6.85
N HIS A 75 -5.80 6.22 6.97
CA HIS A 75 -6.89 7.13 7.30
C HIS A 75 -7.08 8.10 6.13
N GLY A 76 -8.28 8.15 5.62
CA GLY A 76 -8.67 9.14 4.64
C GLY A 76 -8.63 10.56 5.20
N GLY A 77 -8.63 11.51 4.29
CA GLY A 77 -8.55 12.91 4.64
C GLY A 77 -9.50 13.77 3.79
N VAL A 78 -9.43 15.05 4.06
CA VAL A 78 -10.16 16.08 3.30
C VAL A 78 -9.17 17.14 2.87
N ASN A 79 -9.15 17.46 1.58
CA ASN A 79 -8.34 18.55 1.07
C ASN A 79 -8.80 19.88 1.73
N PRO A 80 -7.89 20.72 2.21
CA PRO A 80 -8.25 22.04 2.68
C PRO A 80 -9.00 22.82 1.60
N THR A 81 -9.99 23.57 2.01
CA THR A 81 -10.81 24.40 1.11
C THR A 81 -11.02 25.77 1.70
N GLU A 82 -11.20 26.75 0.82
CA GLU A 82 -11.65 28.09 1.16
C GLU A 82 -12.67 28.61 0.14
N ARG A 83 -13.23 29.79 0.38
CA ARG A 83 -14.07 30.47 -0.62
C ARG A 83 -13.41 31.76 -1.02
N ASP A 84 -13.42 32.03 -2.33
CA ASP A 84 -12.98 33.30 -2.86
C ASP A 84 -13.99 34.43 -2.55
N GLU A 85 -13.67 35.65 -2.96
CA GLU A 85 -14.51 36.83 -2.80
C GLU A 85 -15.90 36.73 -3.45
N ASN A 86 -16.05 35.82 -4.43
CA ASN A 86 -17.30 35.54 -5.12
C ASN A 86 -18.04 34.32 -4.52
N GLY A 87 -17.54 33.75 -3.44
CA GLY A 87 -18.09 32.57 -2.77
C GLY A 87 -17.81 31.24 -3.48
N LYS A 88 -16.98 31.24 -4.53
CA LYS A 88 -16.57 30.03 -5.25
C LYS A 88 -15.63 29.20 -4.39
N LEU A 89 -15.85 27.90 -4.34
CA LEU A 89 -14.98 26.96 -3.63
C LEU A 89 -13.62 26.89 -4.31
N ILE A 90 -12.59 27.14 -3.51
CA ILE A 90 -11.19 26.87 -3.84
C ILE A 90 -10.75 25.67 -3.03
N THR A 91 -10.14 24.70 -3.69
CA THR A 91 -9.56 23.52 -3.05
C THR A 91 -8.04 23.55 -3.16
N TYR A 92 -7.36 23.03 -2.15
CA TYR A 92 -5.92 22.82 -2.14
C TYR A 92 -5.54 21.36 -2.49
N GLN A 93 -6.36 20.76 -3.34
CA GLN A 93 -6.03 19.45 -3.90
C GLN A 93 -4.69 19.55 -4.66
N GLU A 94 -3.80 18.57 -4.43
CA GLU A 94 -2.38 18.63 -4.82
C GLU A 94 -2.10 18.88 -6.31
N SER A 95 -2.99 18.43 -7.20
CA SER A 95 -2.80 18.62 -8.64
C SER A 95 -3.22 20.00 -9.15
N ARG A 96 -3.81 20.83 -8.31
CA ARG A 96 -4.26 22.18 -8.68
C ARG A 96 -3.11 23.03 -9.24
N GLU A 97 -1.98 23.02 -8.56
CA GLU A 97 -0.83 23.86 -8.91
C GLU A 97 -0.03 23.29 -10.09
N SER A 98 -0.10 22.00 -10.32
CA SER A 98 0.60 21.36 -11.44
C SER A 98 -0.09 21.61 -12.79
N GLY A 99 -1.32 22.10 -12.78
CA GLY A 99 -2.15 22.20 -13.99
C GLY A 99 -2.45 20.87 -14.64
N TYR A 100 -2.11 19.78 -13.96
CA TYR A 100 -2.37 18.43 -14.44
C TYR A 100 -3.86 18.15 -14.37
N PRO A 101 -4.52 17.85 -15.51
CA PRO A 101 -5.93 17.49 -15.48
C PRO A 101 -6.05 16.17 -14.73
N ASN A 102 -6.56 16.23 -13.51
CA ASN A 102 -6.79 15.04 -12.76
C ASN A 102 -8.28 14.88 -12.48
N ASP A 103 -8.68 13.62 -12.47
CA ASP A 103 -10.04 13.20 -12.26
C ASP A 103 -10.37 12.97 -10.79
N CYS A 104 -9.50 13.39 -9.90
CA CYS A 104 -9.64 13.14 -8.49
C CYS A 104 -10.69 14.06 -7.86
N PRO A 105 -11.41 13.58 -6.84
CA PRO A 105 -12.30 14.41 -6.07
C PRO A 105 -11.58 15.62 -5.50
N VAL A 106 -12.17 16.80 -5.65
CA VAL A 106 -11.51 18.06 -5.25
C VAL A 106 -11.54 18.31 -3.74
N VAL A 107 -12.44 17.66 -3.02
CA VAL A 107 -12.58 17.81 -1.56
C VAL A 107 -12.17 16.54 -0.83
N SER A 108 -12.75 15.40 -1.18
CA SER A 108 -12.45 14.14 -0.50
C SER A 108 -11.06 13.61 -0.87
N TYR A 109 -10.35 13.15 0.14
CA TYR A 109 -9.08 12.43 0.03
C TYR A 109 -9.22 11.09 0.76
N ASP A 110 -10.35 10.43 0.55
CA ASP A 110 -10.74 9.22 1.28
C ASP A 110 -9.94 7.98 0.88
N PHE A 111 -9.68 7.79 -0.41
CA PHE A 111 -8.94 6.67 -0.98
C PHE A 111 -9.56 5.29 -0.73
N GLY A 112 -10.73 5.20 -0.13
CA GLY A 112 -11.25 3.92 0.34
C GLY A 112 -10.42 3.33 1.49
N ALA A 113 -9.74 4.18 2.24
CA ALA A 113 -8.85 3.79 3.33
C ALA A 113 -9.59 3.00 4.43
N PRO A 114 -8.89 2.18 5.22
CA PRO A 114 -9.48 1.46 6.36
C PRO A 114 -10.27 2.35 7.30
N LEU A 115 -9.78 3.54 7.59
CA LEU A 115 -10.53 4.63 8.21
C LEU A 115 -10.82 5.70 7.15
N GLY A 116 -12.08 5.92 6.85
CA GLY A 116 -12.49 6.91 5.88
C GLY A 116 -12.30 8.34 6.36
N ASP A 117 -12.54 9.29 5.46
CA ASP A 117 -12.36 10.73 5.68
C ASP A 117 -13.21 11.31 6.84
N CYS A 118 -14.33 10.66 7.17
CA CYS A 118 -15.17 10.97 8.33
C CYS A 118 -14.92 10.05 9.53
N GLY A 119 -13.86 9.25 9.51
CA GLY A 119 -13.51 8.31 10.58
C GLY A 119 -14.34 7.00 10.58
N GLN A 120 -15.12 6.76 9.53
CA GLN A 120 -15.85 5.51 9.38
C GLN A 120 -14.89 4.33 9.16
N THR A 121 -15.12 3.22 9.84
CA THR A 121 -14.37 1.98 9.66
C THR A 121 -14.91 1.19 8.47
N ARG A 122 -14.01 0.55 7.75
CA ARG A 122 -14.30 -0.43 6.69
C ARG A 122 -13.86 -1.82 7.12
N ASP A 123 -14.30 -2.84 6.40
CA ASP A 123 -13.90 -4.24 6.69
C ASP A 123 -12.38 -4.41 6.66
N SER A 124 -11.69 -3.69 5.81
CA SER A 124 -10.22 -3.65 5.76
C SER A 124 -9.56 -3.17 7.06
N TYR A 125 -10.22 -2.30 7.83
CA TYR A 125 -9.73 -1.89 9.14
C TYR A 125 -9.65 -3.07 10.11
N PHE A 126 -10.68 -3.90 10.13
CA PHE A 126 -10.74 -5.07 11.02
C PHE A 126 -9.76 -6.15 10.58
N ALA A 127 -9.65 -6.39 9.26
CA ALA A 127 -8.70 -7.35 8.72
C ALA A 127 -7.23 -6.95 9.02
N LEU A 128 -6.90 -5.67 8.86
CA LEU A 128 -5.57 -5.17 9.23
C LEU A 128 -5.34 -5.19 10.74
N ALA A 129 -6.38 -4.95 11.56
CA ALA A 129 -6.26 -5.06 13.00
C ALA A 129 -5.91 -6.50 13.45
N ASP A 130 -6.46 -7.51 12.78
CA ASP A 130 -6.09 -8.91 13.03
C ASP A 130 -4.64 -9.19 12.65
N LEU A 131 -4.19 -8.70 11.51
CA LEU A 131 -2.79 -8.79 11.09
C LEU A 131 -1.86 -8.07 12.09
N HIS A 132 -2.23 -6.89 12.55
CA HIS A 132 -1.42 -6.14 13.51
C HIS A 132 -1.33 -6.83 14.86
N ARG A 133 -2.37 -7.54 15.33
CA ARG A 133 -2.27 -8.38 16.53
C ARG A 133 -1.24 -9.51 16.37
N PHE A 134 -1.15 -10.10 15.17
CA PHE A 134 -0.10 -11.06 14.87
C PHE A 134 1.29 -10.39 14.92
N VAL A 135 1.43 -9.20 14.33
CA VAL A 135 2.70 -8.45 14.36
C VAL A 135 3.06 -8.06 15.80
N ASP A 136 2.09 -7.64 16.62
CA ASP A 136 2.33 -7.33 18.04
C ASP A 136 2.81 -8.55 18.82
N ALA A 137 2.28 -9.72 18.52
CA ALA A 137 2.65 -10.96 19.21
C ALA A 137 4.00 -11.53 18.75
N CYS A 138 4.38 -11.36 17.49
CA CYS A 138 5.50 -12.03 16.85
C CYS A 138 6.58 -11.06 16.32
N GLY A 139 6.35 -9.76 16.36
CA GLY A 139 7.17 -8.75 15.68
C GLY A 139 8.63 -8.73 16.11
N GLU A 140 8.92 -8.91 17.41
CA GLU A 140 10.29 -8.99 17.90
C GLU A 140 11.08 -10.15 17.27
N SER A 141 10.41 -11.30 17.10
CA SER A 141 11.01 -12.46 16.43
C SER A 141 11.14 -12.22 14.94
N LEU A 142 10.10 -11.69 14.29
CA LEU A 142 10.13 -11.41 12.86
C LEU A 142 11.19 -10.38 12.48
N ALA A 143 11.40 -9.37 13.30
CA ALA A 143 12.34 -8.29 13.03
C ALA A 143 13.80 -8.75 12.89
N VAL A 144 14.16 -9.88 13.48
CA VAL A 144 15.52 -10.46 13.44
C VAL A 144 15.65 -11.65 12.49
N MET A 145 14.52 -12.12 11.95
CA MET A 145 14.52 -13.22 10.98
C MET A 145 15.00 -12.74 9.61
N ARG A 146 15.66 -13.63 8.90
CA ARG A 146 15.95 -13.41 7.48
C ARG A 146 14.86 -14.05 6.65
N PRO A 147 14.35 -13.36 5.63
CA PRO A 147 13.36 -13.96 4.74
C PRO A 147 13.99 -15.13 3.99
N ALA A 148 13.26 -16.22 3.89
CA ALA A 148 13.58 -17.34 3.00
C ALA A 148 12.60 -17.27 1.82
N PHE A 149 13.13 -17.20 0.61
CA PHE A 149 12.29 -17.15 -0.58
C PHE A 149 12.06 -18.56 -1.11
N PRO A 150 10.91 -18.85 -1.72
CA PRO A 150 10.68 -20.11 -2.38
C PRO A 150 11.73 -20.36 -3.48
N ASP A 151 12.15 -21.61 -3.65
CA ASP A 151 13.06 -22.02 -4.75
C ASP A 151 12.43 -21.80 -6.12
N GLU A 152 11.10 -21.96 -6.19
CA GLU A 152 10.30 -21.72 -7.38
C GLU A 152 9.39 -20.50 -7.14
N MET A 153 9.47 -19.53 -8.04
CA MET A 153 8.62 -18.35 -8.01
C MET A 153 7.43 -18.51 -8.95
N PRO A 154 6.29 -17.87 -8.64
CA PRO A 154 5.14 -17.86 -9.54
C PRO A 154 5.53 -17.41 -10.96
N LYS A 155 5.07 -18.12 -11.96
CA LYS A 155 5.40 -17.86 -13.37
C LYS A 155 4.65 -16.66 -13.93
N ASP A 156 3.44 -16.46 -13.44
CA ASP A 156 2.57 -15.36 -13.84
C ASP A 156 1.52 -15.06 -12.77
N LEU A 157 0.67 -14.06 -13.02
CA LEU A 157 -0.37 -13.61 -12.09
C LEU A 157 -1.45 -14.68 -11.81
N ASN A 158 -1.65 -15.64 -12.73
CA ASN A 158 -2.67 -16.67 -12.59
C ASN A 158 -2.12 -17.94 -11.93
N ASP A 159 -0.83 -18.00 -11.68
CA ASP A 159 -0.23 -19.08 -10.93
C ASP A 159 -0.60 -18.95 -9.45
N THR A 160 -1.66 -19.65 -9.05
CA THR A 160 -2.18 -19.66 -7.68
C THR A 160 -1.64 -20.80 -6.83
N ASP A 161 -0.95 -21.75 -7.45
CA ASP A 161 -0.49 -22.98 -6.82
C ASP A 161 0.93 -22.82 -6.23
N THR A 162 1.76 -21.99 -6.86
CA THR A 162 3.11 -21.72 -6.37
C THR A 162 3.07 -20.77 -5.16
N PRO A 163 3.69 -21.15 -4.03
CA PRO A 163 3.77 -20.29 -2.86
C PRO A 163 4.41 -18.94 -3.18
N ARG A 164 3.85 -17.86 -2.63
CA ARG A 164 4.34 -16.49 -2.86
C ARG A 164 5.14 -15.93 -1.68
N VAL A 165 5.08 -16.60 -0.54
CA VAL A 165 5.80 -16.24 0.69
C VAL A 165 6.37 -17.48 1.32
N ALA A 166 7.52 -17.38 1.89
CA ALA A 166 8.15 -18.43 2.66
C ALA A 166 7.82 -18.31 4.15
#